data_54b67eaede8ab8b9968da3a2601e0d52
#
_entry.id   54b67eaede8ab8b9968da3a2601e0d52
#
_cell.length_a   1.000
_cell.length_b   1.000
_cell.length_c   1.000
_cell.angle_alpha   90.00
_cell.angle_beta   90.00
_cell.angle_gamma   90.00
#
_symmetry.space_group_name_H-M   'P 1'
#
loop_
_entity.id
_entity.type
_entity.pdbx_description
1 polymer ?
#
loop_
_entity_poly.entity_id
_entity_poly.type
_entity_poly.pdbx_seq_one_letter_code
_entity_poly.pdbx_strand_id
1 'polypeptide(L)'
;MAKGKNVLTTGDVARICNVAPRTVSKWFDSGQLKGYRIPGSKDRRIPVNELVRFMKIHNMPLKGLATGKTRVLVVDSNRNVAQDLAQQLKTKGDYDIQVVHSNFETGLVAQKFSPHVLIISLIAQGIDAAAICKAIRNDNDLQTMKILAIAGHLGPSECQALMQKGFDDFIEDASDVAEVIKRVEHAIAIIY
;
A
#
# COMPACT_ATOMS: atom_id res chain seq x y z
N MET A 1 4.65 3.64 -24.45
CA MET A 1 4.23 3.41 -23.05
C MET A 1 4.52 4.69 -22.27
N ALA A 2 3.51 5.38 -21.79
CA ALA A 2 3.71 6.61 -21.02
C ALA A 2 4.36 6.25 -19.68
N LYS A 3 5.57 6.76 -19.41
CA LYS A 3 6.20 6.74 -18.08
C LYS A 3 5.20 7.34 -17.09
N GLY A 4 4.78 6.60 -16.08
CA GLY A 4 3.93 7.11 -15.01
C GLY A 4 4.57 8.37 -14.42
N LYS A 5 3.85 9.48 -14.44
CA LYS A 5 4.32 10.73 -13.84
C LYS A 5 4.30 10.57 -12.33
N ASN A 6 5.45 10.62 -11.68
CA ASN A 6 5.54 10.60 -10.21
C ASN A 6 5.03 11.90 -9.56
N VAL A 7 4.80 12.95 -10.35
CA VAL A 7 4.35 14.26 -9.89
C VAL A 7 3.27 14.78 -10.84
N LEU A 8 2.17 15.24 -10.29
CA LEU A 8 0.96 15.69 -10.98
C LEU A 8 0.82 17.21 -10.92
N THR A 9 0.17 17.76 -11.95
CA THR A 9 -0.30 19.15 -11.96
C THR A 9 -1.68 19.26 -11.30
N THR A 10 -2.12 20.47 -10.97
CA THR A 10 -3.50 20.68 -10.48
C THR A 10 -4.56 20.24 -11.51
N GLY A 11 -4.26 20.34 -12.81
CA GLY A 11 -5.14 19.85 -13.87
C GLY A 11 -5.21 18.32 -13.93
N ASP A 12 -4.09 17.62 -13.72
CA ASP A 12 -4.08 16.16 -13.65
C ASP A 12 -4.90 15.67 -12.45
N VAL A 13 -4.69 16.28 -11.28
CA VAL A 13 -5.45 15.95 -10.05
C VAL A 13 -6.93 16.24 -10.22
N ALA A 14 -7.29 17.36 -10.84
CA ALA A 14 -8.68 17.73 -11.10
C ALA A 14 -9.41 16.68 -11.96
N ARG A 15 -8.72 16.16 -12.97
CA ARG A 15 -9.23 15.08 -13.83
C ARG A 15 -9.37 13.77 -13.09
N ILE A 16 -8.37 13.39 -12.29
CA ILE A 16 -8.39 12.16 -11.49
C ILE A 16 -9.53 12.20 -10.48
N CYS A 17 -9.68 13.31 -9.76
CA CYS A 17 -10.70 13.46 -8.71
C CYS A 17 -12.08 13.86 -9.26
N ASN A 18 -12.21 14.08 -10.58
CA ASN A 18 -13.42 14.57 -11.24
C ASN A 18 -13.97 15.87 -10.60
N VAL A 19 -13.07 16.84 -10.38
CA VAL A 19 -13.39 18.16 -9.81
C VAL A 19 -12.82 19.31 -10.65
N ALA A 20 -13.27 20.52 -10.39
CA ALA A 20 -12.68 21.70 -11.06
C ALA A 20 -11.24 21.97 -10.58
N PRO A 21 -10.31 22.42 -11.44
CA PRO A 21 -8.92 22.72 -11.05
C PRO A 21 -8.80 23.71 -9.89
N ARG A 22 -9.73 24.66 -9.78
CA ARG A 22 -9.79 25.61 -8.66
C ARG A 22 -10.06 24.93 -7.31
N THR A 23 -10.76 23.80 -7.29
CA THR A 23 -11.01 23.01 -6.10
C THR A 23 -9.70 22.39 -5.59
N VAL A 24 -8.91 21.80 -6.51
CA VAL A 24 -7.57 21.28 -6.20
C VAL A 24 -6.65 22.39 -5.68
N SER A 25 -6.71 23.58 -6.29
CA SER A 25 -5.94 24.73 -5.80
C SER A 25 -6.32 25.13 -4.38
N LYS A 26 -7.61 25.08 -4.01
CA LYS A 26 -8.07 25.32 -2.62
C LYS A 26 -7.54 24.27 -1.66
N TRP A 27 -7.59 22.98 -2.02
CA TRP A 27 -7.05 21.90 -1.18
C TRP A 27 -5.54 22.05 -0.95
N PHE A 28 -4.81 22.44 -1.99
CA PHE A 28 -3.37 22.70 -1.87
C PHE A 28 -3.10 23.95 -1.00
N ASP A 29 -3.77 25.06 -1.26
CA ASP A 29 -3.53 26.33 -0.57
C ASP A 29 -3.98 26.28 0.91
N SER A 30 -4.97 25.44 1.25
CA SER A 30 -5.39 25.16 2.63
C SER A 30 -4.51 24.14 3.35
N GLY A 31 -3.52 23.54 2.67
CA GLY A 31 -2.63 22.51 3.24
C GLY A 31 -3.25 21.11 3.36
N GLN A 32 -4.50 20.92 2.93
CA GLN A 32 -5.15 19.60 2.93
C GLN A 32 -4.50 18.63 1.96
N LEU A 33 -4.15 19.12 0.75
CA LEU A 33 -3.42 18.38 -0.27
C LEU A 33 -1.97 18.86 -0.30
N LYS A 34 -1.04 18.03 0.14
CA LYS A 34 0.38 18.36 0.18
C LYS A 34 1.03 18.36 -1.19
N GLY A 35 2.02 19.21 -1.36
CA GLY A 35 2.82 19.32 -2.57
C GLY A 35 3.77 20.50 -2.46
N TYR A 36 4.34 20.93 -3.58
CA TYR A 36 5.27 22.06 -3.65
C TYR A 36 5.00 22.96 -4.84
N ARG A 37 5.50 24.19 -4.78
CA ARG A 37 5.52 25.11 -5.91
C ARG A 37 6.88 25.08 -6.58
N ILE A 38 6.90 25.20 -7.90
CA ILE A 38 8.17 25.38 -8.61
C ILE A 38 8.72 26.79 -8.26
N PRO A 39 9.98 26.87 -7.80
CA PRO A 39 10.62 28.16 -7.52
C PRO A 39 10.51 29.10 -8.73
N GLY A 40 10.07 30.34 -8.50
CA GLY A 40 9.87 31.33 -9.57
C GLY A 40 8.60 31.14 -10.42
N SER A 41 7.75 30.16 -10.12
CA SER A 41 6.48 29.92 -10.81
C SER A 41 5.33 29.82 -9.83
N LYS A 42 4.10 30.09 -10.32
CA LYS A 42 2.85 29.84 -9.57
C LYS A 42 2.40 28.37 -9.67
N ASP A 43 3.11 27.57 -10.44
CA ASP A 43 2.76 26.19 -10.71
C ASP A 43 2.87 25.30 -9.46
N ARG A 44 1.78 24.60 -9.16
CA ARG A 44 1.73 23.61 -8.08
C ARG A 44 2.07 22.24 -8.63
N ARG A 45 2.84 21.49 -7.82
CA ARG A 45 3.22 20.11 -8.11
C ARG A 45 2.81 19.22 -6.94
N ILE A 46 2.04 18.22 -7.24
CA ILE A 46 1.47 17.27 -6.27
C ILE A 46 2.12 15.91 -6.51
N PRO A 47 2.96 15.41 -5.59
CA PRO A 47 3.44 14.03 -5.65
C PRO A 47 2.28 13.05 -5.63
N VAL A 48 2.37 11.97 -6.42
CA VAL A 48 1.29 10.98 -6.55
C VAL A 48 0.94 10.35 -5.19
N ASN A 49 1.95 10.06 -4.35
CA ASN A 49 1.74 9.53 -3.01
C ASN A 49 0.93 10.47 -2.11
N GLU A 50 1.13 11.79 -2.22
CA GLU A 50 0.36 12.77 -1.46
C GLU A 50 -1.10 12.85 -1.93
N LEU A 51 -1.33 12.71 -3.24
CA LEU A 51 -2.68 12.61 -3.77
C LEU A 51 -3.38 11.34 -3.29
N VAL A 52 -2.69 10.19 -3.35
CA VAL A 52 -3.21 8.90 -2.84
C VAL A 52 -3.60 9.02 -1.37
N ARG A 53 -2.71 9.62 -0.54
CA ARG A 53 -2.97 9.84 0.88
C ARG A 53 -4.20 10.73 1.11
N PHE A 54 -4.28 11.85 0.39
CA PHE A 54 -5.43 12.76 0.46
C PHE A 54 -6.73 12.05 0.08
N MET A 55 -6.74 11.32 -1.05
CA MET A 55 -7.92 10.60 -1.51
C MET A 55 -8.37 9.53 -0.51
N LYS A 56 -7.42 8.81 0.11
CA LYS A 56 -7.72 7.82 1.16
C LYS A 56 -8.36 8.46 2.39
N ILE A 57 -7.78 9.54 2.91
CA ILE A 57 -8.31 10.26 4.10
C ILE A 57 -9.73 10.75 3.86
N HIS A 58 -10.04 11.15 2.62
CA HIS A 58 -11.35 11.69 2.24
C HIS A 58 -12.29 10.64 1.62
N ASN A 59 -11.97 9.33 1.70
CA ASN A 59 -12.74 8.23 1.13
C ASN A 59 -13.07 8.44 -0.38
N MET A 60 -12.14 9.04 -1.12
CA MET A 60 -12.30 9.27 -2.56
C MET A 60 -11.85 8.03 -3.36
N PRO A 61 -12.55 7.66 -4.45
CA PRO A 61 -12.17 6.52 -5.27
C PRO A 61 -10.84 6.77 -5.97
N LEU A 62 -9.90 5.81 -5.88
CA LEU A 62 -8.59 5.88 -6.54
C LEU A 62 -8.62 5.47 -8.02
N LYS A 63 -9.79 5.16 -8.59
CA LYS A 63 -9.97 4.88 -10.01
C LYS A 63 -9.46 6.06 -10.85
N GLY A 64 -8.50 5.81 -11.74
CA GLY A 64 -7.88 6.84 -12.59
C GLY A 64 -6.48 7.28 -12.16
N LEU A 65 -6.01 6.86 -11.01
CA LEU A 65 -4.60 6.91 -10.67
C LEU A 65 -3.90 5.74 -11.35
N ALA A 66 -3.30 5.97 -12.50
CA ALA A 66 -2.30 5.04 -13.05
C ALA A 66 -1.04 5.14 -12.16
N THR A 67 -1.10 4.56 -10.96
CA THR A 67 -0.05 4.66 -9.95
C THR A 67 1.13 3.71 -10.22
N GLY A 68 1.24 3.18 -11.44
CA GLY A 68 2.21 2.13 -11.75
C GLY A 68 1.76 0.78 -11.19
N LYS A 69 2.69 -0.16 -11.13
CA LYS A 69 2.44 -1.50 -10.56
C LYS A 69 2.07 -1.41 -9.09
N THR A 70 1.16 -2.27 -8.64
CA THR A 70 0.88 -2.42 -7.22
C THR A 70 2.14 -2.89 -6.50
N ARG A 71 2.61 -2.11 -5.54
CA ARG A 71 3.79 -2.45 -4.74
C ARG A 71 3.39 -3.34 -3.59
N VAL A 72 4.01 -4.52 -3.53
CA VAL A 72 3.78 -5.54 -2.50
C VAL A 72 5.09 -5.81 -1.78
N LEU A 73 5.07 -5.77 -0.45
CA LEU A 73 6.18 -6.16 0.39
C LEU A 73 5.86 -7.50 1.04
N VAL A 74 6.67 -8.52 0.79
CA VAL A 74 6.52 -9.86 1.38
C VAL A 74 7.51 -10.00 2.52
N VAL A 75 7.03 -10.42 3.69
CA VAL A 75 7.81 -10.58 4.92
C VAL A 75 7.71 -12.01 5.42
N ASP A 76 8.80 -12.75 5.31
CA ASP A 76 8.93 -14.10 5.85
C ASP A 76 10.41 -14.42 6.13
N SER A 77 10.71 -15.05 7.26
CA SER A 77 12.09 -15.48 7.59
C SER A 77 12.55 -16.65 6.72
N ASN A 78 11.62 -17.45 6.18
CA ASN A 78 11.94 -18.50 5.23
C ASN A 78 12.13 -17.89 3.81
N ARG A 79 13.40 -17.78 3.40
CA ARG A 79 13.78 -17.17 2.12
C ARG A 79 13.15 -17.87 0.92
N ASN A 80 13.09 -19.20 0.93
CA ASN A 80 12.57 -19.97 -0.20
C ASN A 80 11.07 -19.70 -0.37
N VAL A 81 10.29 -19.79 0.72
CA VAL A 81 8.85 -19.54 0.69
C VAL A 81 8.54 -18.12 0.23
N ALA A 82 9.25 -17.14 0.77
CA ALA A 82 9.07 -15.73 0.40
C ALA A 82 9.41 -15.45 -1.06
N GLN A 83 10.50 -16.03 -1.57
CA GLN A 83 10.92 -15.85 -2.95
C GLN A 83 10.00 -16.56 -3.94
N ASP A 84 9.54 -17.77 -3.62
CA ASP A 84 8.59 -18.51 -4.45
C ASP A 84 7.27 -17.77 -4.58
N LEU A 85 6.73 -17.26 -3.47
CA LEU A 85 5.53 -16.44 -3.49
C LEU A 85 5.73 -15.16 -4.33
N ALA A 86 6.84 -14.46 -4.13
CA ALA A 86 7.15 -13.25 -4.88
C ALA A 86 7.30 -13.52 -6.39
N GLN A 87 7.95 -14.62 -6.77
CA GLN A 87 8.12 -15.01 -8.17
C GLN A 87 6.78 -15.35 -8.84
N GLN A 88 5.93 -16.08 -8.13
CA GLN A 88 4.60 -16.44 -8.63
C GLN A 88 3.69 -15.20 -8.78
N LEU A 89 3.70 -14.29 -7.81
CA LEU A 89 2.97 -13.04 -7.90
C LEU A 89 3.46 -12.15 -9.06
N LYS A 90 4.78 -12.07 -9.30
CA LYS A 90 5.35 -11.33 -10.44
C LYS A 90 4.94 -11.92 -11.78
N THR A 91 4.77 -13.25 -11.86
CA THR A 91 4.43 -13.94 -13.11
C THR A 91 2.94 -13.82 -13.43
N LYS A 92 2.08 -13.86 -12.43
CA LYS A 92 0.62 -13.91 -12.59
C LYS A 92 -0.06 -12.53 -12.49
N GLY A 93 0.63 -11.50 -11.98
CA GLY A 93 0.07 -10.17 -11.78
C GLY A 93 1.04 -9.04 -12.12
N ASP A 94 0.52 -7.83 -12.27
CA ASP A 94 1.34 -6.63 -12.54
C ASP A 94 1.79 -5.95 -11.22
N TYR A 95 2.62 -6.69 -10.46
CA TYR A 95 3.11 -6.27 -9.15
C TYR A 95 4.59 -5.85 -9.22
N ASP A 96 4.94 -4.84 -8.42
CA ASP A 96 6.31 -4.54 -8.04
C ASP A 96 6.52 -5.08 -6.63
N ILE A 97 7.42 -6.07 -6.48
CA ILE A 97 7.51 -6.86 -5.25
C ILE A 97 8.91 -6.77 -4.67
N GLN A 98 8.97 -6.48 -3.38
CA GLN A 98 10.17 -6.64 -2.57
C GLN A 98 9.94 -7.71 -1.50
N VAL A 99 11.01 -8.39 -1.10
CA VAL A 99 11.01 -9.45 -0.09
C VAL A 99 12.01 -9.08 0.99
N VAL A 100 11.62 -9.25 2.24
CA VAL A 100 12.45 -9.01 3.43
C VAL A 100 12.30 -10.15 4.44
N HIS A 101 13.30 -10.33 5.29
CA HIS A 101 13.42 -11.52 6.14
C HIS A 101 13.58 -11.20 7.62
N SER A 102 13.50 -9.94 8.02
CA SER A 102 13.64 -9.51 9.41
C SER A 102 12.77 -8.31 9.74
N ASN A 103 12.51 -8.08 11.03
CA ASN A 103 11.78 -6.91 11.52
C ASN A 103 12.45 -5.60 11.09
N PHE A 104 13.78 -5.53 11.18
CA PHE A 104 14.55 -4.33 10.82
C PHE A 104 14.45 -4.02 9.33
N GLU A 105 14.65 -5.02 8.46
CA GLU A 105 14.50 -4.84 7.01
C GLU A 105 13.09 -4.41 6.64
N THR A 106 12.08 -4.98 7.31
CA THR A 106 10.67 -4.62 7.06
C THR A 106 10.43 -3.13 7.28
N GLY A 107 10.88 -2.56 8.40
CA GLY A 107 10.74 -1.13 8.68
C GLY A 107 11.48 -0.26 7.65
N LEU A 108 12.74 -0.60 7.35
CA LEU A 108 13.57 0.15 6.42
C LEU A 108 13.01 0.13 4.98
N VAL A 109 12.58 -1.04 4.51
CA VAL A 109 12.06 -1.20 3.16
C VAL A 109 10.65 -0.61 3.06
N ALA A 110 9.80 -0.76 4.06
CA ALA A 110 8.47 -0.15 4.07
C ALA A 110 8.53 1.37 3.90
N GLN A 111 9.45 2.05 4.57
CA GLN A 111 9.65 3.50 4.44
C GLN A 111 10.14 3.91 3.04
N LYS A 112 11.10 3.18 2.46
CA LYS A 112 11.70 3.52 1.16
C LYS A 112 10.82 3.14 -0.03
N PHE A 113 10.22 1.97 0.04
CA PHE A 113 9.44 1.37 -1.03
C PHE A 113 7.98 1.85 -1.04
N SER A 114 7.47 2.28 0.13
CA SER A 114 6.09 2.73 0.34
C SER A 114 5.08 1.73 -0.27
N PRO A 115 5.04 0.47 0.18
CA PRO A 115 4.20 -0.55 -0.41
C PRO A 115 2.71 -0.22 -0.23
N HIS A 116 1.88 -0.67 -1.18
CA HIS A 116 0.43 -0.59 -1.05
C HIS A 116 -0.10 -1.71 -0.16
N VAL A 117 0.56 -2.88 -0.24
CA VAL A 117 0.20 -4.08 0.52
C VAL A 117 1.46 -4.68 1.15
N LEU A 118 1.36 -5.04 2.43
CA LEU A 118 2.31 -5.87 3.17
C LEU A 118 1.70 -7.26 3.33
N ILE A 119 2.40 -8.31 2.93
CA ILE A 119 2.05 -9.70 3.21
C ILE A 119 3.06 -10.21 4.23
N ILE A 120 2.60 -10.65 5.40
CA ILE A 120 3.46 -11.05 6.50
C ILE A 120 3.05 -12.39 7.09
N SER A 121 4.01 -13.30 7.24
CA SER A 121 3.77 -14.61 7.86
C SER A 121 3.73 -14.51 9.38
N LEU A 122 2.64 -14.99 10.00
CA LEU A 122 2.50 -15.06 11.46
C LEU A 122 3.31 -16.18 12.09
N ILE A 123 3.68 -17.19 11.28
CA ILE A 123 4.43 -18.36 11.76
C ILE A 123 5.95 -18.24 11.51
N ALA A 124 6.40 -17.15 10.88
CA ALA A 124 7.80 -16.93 10.59
C ALA A 124 8.61 -16.69 11.87
N GLN A 125 9.59 -17.54 12.15
CA GLN A 125 10.45 -17.40 13.32
C GLN A 125 11.25 -16.10 13.29
N GLY A 126 11.31 -15.41 14.43
CA GLY A 126 12.06 -14.16 14.57
C GLY A 126 11.38 -12.93 13.93
N ILE A 127 10.17 -13.08 13.39
CA ILE A 127 9.34 -11.96 12.90
C ILE A 127 8.20 -11.70 13.89
N ASP A 128 8.18 -10.50 14.45
CA ASP A 128 7.08 -10.03 15.29
C ASP A 128 6.07 -9.26 14.43
N ALA A 129 5.16 -10.01 13.80
CA ALA A 129 4.15 -9.45 12.93
C ALA A 129 3.22 -8.46 13.65
N ALA A 130 2.95 -8.67 14.95
CA ALA A 130 2.10 -7.78 15.74
C ALA A 130 2.81 -6.44 16.02
N ALA A 131 4.09 -6.48 16.37
CA ALA A 131 4.87 -5.26 16.58
C ALA A 131 5.05 -4.47 15.27
N ILE A 132 5.31 -5.15 14.15
CA ILE A 132 5.39 -4.53 12.81
C ILE A 132 4.05 -3.87 12.46
N CYS A 133 2.93 -4.57 12.62
CA CYS A 133 1.60 -4.04 12.34
C CYS A 133 1.33 -2.78 13.18
N LYS A 134 1.58 -2.84 14.48
CA LYS A 134 1.42 -1.69 15.39
C LYS A 134 2.30 -0.50 14.99
N ALA A 135 3.56 -0.74 14.63
CA ALA A 135 4.47 0.31 14.17
C ALA A 135 3.95 0.99 12.89
N ILE A 136 3.50 0.20 11.91
CA ILE A 136 2.92 0.70 10.66
C ILE A 136 1.65 1.53 10.91
N ARG A 137 0.75 1.09 11.80
CA ARG A 137 -0.48 1.83 12.11
C ARG A 137 -0.23 3.15 12.82
N ASN A 138 0.87 3.25 13.56
CA ASN A 138 1.29 4.48 14.23
C ASN A 138 2.12 5.43 13.36
N ASP A 139 2.58 4.98 12.19
CA ASP A 139 3.34 5.80 11.26
C ASP A 139 2.42 6.56 10.31
N ASN A 140 2.60 7.88 10.22
CA ASN A 140 1.74 8.75 9.41
C ASN A 140 1.80 8.47 7.91
N ASP A 141 2.91 7.94 7.41
CA ASP A 141 3.11 7.69 5.98
C ASP A 141 2.73 6.25 5.59
N LEU A 142 2.78 5.31 6.54
CA LEU A 142 2.53 3.89 6.31
C LEU A 142 1.14 3.41 6.78
N GLN A 143 0.45 4.14 7.66
CA GLN A 143 -0.81 3.70 8.30
C GLN A 143 -1.92 3.28 7.32
N THR A 144 -1.87 3.78 6.09
CA THR A 144 -2.85 3.44 5.05
C THR A 144 -2.48 2.19 4.24
N MET A 145 -1.27 1.64 4.45
CA MET A 145 -0.84 0.38 3.83
C MET A 145 -1.73 -0.76 4.29
N LYS A 146 -2.13 -1.63 3.36
CA LYS A 146 -2.90 -2.83 3.68
C LYS A 146 -1.97 -3.91 4.21
N ILE A 147 -2.37 -4.59 5.29
CA ILE A 147 -1.57 -5.64 5.95
C ILE A 147 -2.35 -6.94 5.90
N LEU A 148 -1.84 -7.90 5.13
CA LEU A 148 -2.38 -9.25 5.00
C LEU A 148 -1.49 -10.23 5.77
N ALA A 149 -2.09 -11.01 6.66
CA ALA A 149 -1.38 -12.03 7.41
C ALA A 149 -1.42 -13.37 6.68
N ILE A 150 -0.30 -14.08 6.57
CA ILE A 150 -0.31 -15.52 6.27
C ILE A 150 -0.44 -16.23 7.61
N ALA A 151 -1.59 -16.87 7.84
CA ALA A 151 -1.94 -17.37 9.18
C ALA A 151 -2.41 -18.83 9.20
N GLY A 152 -2.56 -19.46 8.03
CA GLY A 152 -3.24 -20.75 7.97
C GLY A 152 -4.73 -20.61 8.29
N HIS A 153 -5.37 -21.73 8.60
CA HIS A 153 -6.79 -21.73 8.94
C HIS A 153 -7.01 -21.12 10.33
N LEU A 154 -7.84 -20.06 10.38
CA LEU A 154 -8.20 -19.35 11.60
C LEU A 154 -9.67 -19.58 11.96
N GLY A 155 -9.95 -19.79 13.24
CA GLY A 155 -11.32 -19.77 13.76
C GLY A 155 -11.90 -18.34 13.80
N PRO A 156 -13.23 -18.20 13.93
CA PRO A 156 -13.88 -16.88 13.93
C PRO A 156 -13.35 -15.91 14.99
N SER A 157 -13.04 -16.40 16.20
CA SER A 157 -12.47 -15.60 17.28
C SER A 157 -11.04 -15.14 17.00
N GLU A 158 -10.24 -15.99 16.35
CA GLU A 158 -8.86 -15.66 15.95
C GLU A 158 -8.84 -14.63 14.83
N CYS A 159 -9.74 -14.76 13.84
CA CYS A 159 -9.93 -13.75 12.79
C CYS A 159 -10.27 -12.39 13.40
N GLN A 160 -11.21 -12.34 14.34
CA GLN A 160 -11.59 -11.10 15.01
C GLN A 160 -10.42 -10.50 15.81
N ALA A 161 -9.67 -11.31 16.52
CA ALA A 161 -8.49 -10.87 17.27
C ALA A 161 -7.40 -10.33 16.33
N LEU A 162 -7.23 -10.92 15.16
CA LEU A 162 -6.29 -10.48 14.14
C LEU A 162 -6.66 -9.07 13.60
N MET A 163 -7.93 -8.87 13.26
CA MET A 163 -8.44 -7.57 12.81
C MET A 163 -8.28 -6.49 13.87
N GLN A 164 -8.54 -6.80 15.14
CA GLN A 164 -8.36 -5.89 16.27
C GLN A 164 -6.89 -5.46 16.47
N LYS A 165 -5.93 -6.29 16.06
CA LYS A 165 -4.50 -5.94 16.07
C LYS A 165 -4.09 -5.01 14.93
N GLY A 166 -5.01 -4.70 14.01
CA GLY A 166 -4.77 -3.76 12.91
C GLY A 166 -4.45 -4.39 11.55
N PHE A 167 -4.57 -5.71 11.42
CA PHE A 167 -4.50 -6.38 10.12
C PHE A 167 -5.78 -6.11 9.32
N ASP A 168 -5.68 -6.07 7.99
CA ASP A 168 -6.82 -5.82 7.10
C ASP A 168 -7.49 -7.11 6.63
N ASP A 169 -6.73 -8.20 6.46
CA ASP A 169 -7.22 -9.51 6.04
C ASP A 169 -6.17 -10.59 6.33
N PHE A 170 -6.48 -11.85 6.00
CA PHE A 170 -5.54 -12.95 6.13
C PHE A 170 -5.62 -13.90 4.93
N ILE A 171 -4.56 -14.68 4.75
CA ILE A 171 -4.35 -15.67 3.70
C ILE A 171 -4.17 -17.02 4.41
N GLU A 172 -5.01 -17.99 4.10
CA GLU A 172 -4.95 -19.31 4.72
C GLU A 172 -3.80 -20.14 4.13
N ASP A 173 -3.67 -20.12 2.81
CA ASP A 173 -2.65 -20.88 2.10
C ASP A 173 -1.89 -19.98 1.12
N ALA A 174 -0.63 -19.66 1.46
CA ALA A 174 0.24 -18.86 0.61
C ALA A 174 0.69 -19.60 -0.67
N SER A 175 0.50 -20.91 -0.76
CA SER A 175 0.79 -21.70 -1.97
C SER A 175 -0.32 -21.56 -3.02
N ASP A 176 -1.54 -21.23 -2.62
CA ASP A 176 -2.61 -20.84 -3.55
C ASP A 176 -2.45 -19.36 -3.99
N VAL A 177 -1.63 -19.17 -4.99
CA VAL A 177 -1.34 -17.83 -5.52
C VAL A 177 -2.58 -17.13 -6.08
N ALA A 178 -3.59 -17.88 -6.53
CA ALA A 178 -4.84 -17.29 -7.01
C ALA A 178 -5.62 -16.67 -5.83
N GLU A 179 -5.65 -17.34 -4.68
CA GLU A 179 -6.21 -16.77 -3.46
C GLU A 179 -5.43 -15.55 -3.02
N VAL A 180 -4.09 -15.62 -2.98
CA VAL A 180 -3.25 -14.47 -2.59
C VAL A 180 -3.53 -13.26 -3.47
N ILE A 181 -3.58 -13.42 -4.80
CA ILE A 181 -3.90 -12.34 -5.74
C ILE A 181 -5.29 -11.77 -5.44
N LYS A 182 -6.29 -12.63 -5.27
CA LYS A 182 -7.65 -12.22 -4.96
C LYS A 182 -7.72 -11.38 -3.66
N ARG A 183 -6.98 -11.79 -2.61
CA ARG A 183 -6.91 -11.06 -1.33
C ARG A 183 -6.20 -9.72 -1.48
N VAL A 184 -5.08 -9.68 -2.24
CA VAL A 184 -4.37 -8.43 -2.55
C VAL A 184 -5.29 -7.47 -3.31
N GLU A 185 -5.94 -7.93 -4.36
CA GLU A 185 -6.87 -7.11 -5.15
C GLU A 185 -8.06 -6.63 -4.32
N HIS A 186 -8.63 -7.50 -3.48
CA HIS A 186 -9.70 -7.13 -2.56
C HIS A 186 -9.25 -6.07 -1.55
N ALA A 187 -8.08 -6.23 -0.96
CA ALA A 187 -7.52 -5.28 0.00
C ALA A 187 -7.30 -3.89 -0.61
N ILE A 188 -6.87 -3.83 -1.88
CA ILE A 188 -6.75 -2.57 -2.60
C ILE A 188 -8.10 -2.05 -3.12
N ALA A 189 -9.05 -2.93 -3.44
CA ALA A 189 -10.38 -2.55 -3.92
C ALA A 189 -11.28 -1.94 -2.84
N ILE A 190 -11.11 -2.32 -1.56
CA ILE A 190 -11.87 -1.74 -0.43
C ILE A 190 -11.52 -0.24 -0.21
N ILE A 191 -10.54 0.25 -0.92
CA ILE A 191 -10.20 1.68 -0.95
C ILE A 191 -11.00 2.42 -2.04
N TYR A 192 -11.87 1.70 -2.77
CA TYR A 192 -12.68 2.23 -3.87
C TYR A 192 -14.17 2.27 -3.53
#